data_387dc5f02b9cb5b59eb80b8018bca8cc
#
_entry.id   387dc5f02b9cb5b59eb80b8018bca8cc
#
_cell.length_a   1.000
_cell.length_b   1.000
_cell.length_c   1.000
_cell.angle_alpha   90.00
_cell.angle_beta   90.00
_cell.angle_gamma   90.00
#
_symmetry.space_group_name_H-M   'P 1'
#
loop_
_entity.id
_entity.type
_entity.pdbx_description
1 polymer ?
#
loop_
_entity_poly.entity_id
_entity_poly.type
_entity_poly.pdbx_seq_one_letter_code
_entity_poly.pdbx_strand_id
1 'polypeptide(L)'
;MHDLPLFLGLLTLAYLLPGPDMLLVVETAGAQGRGRALAAAGGLALARTIHVTLAALGLAALLRAAPWAYGLARLGGGFYLLWLAWSLWSAAASPCAAPGGTAAPPARAFRRGLLTNLLNPKALLFCSVLLPQFVPPGPGALAPRFLLPGALVVGCGLLFDATLSLAGDALFRNAALSPRHHRWRQRLFAALLAAFALRLMWGA
;
A
#
# COMPACT_ATOMS: atom_id res chain seq x y z
N MET A 1 -3.49 -18.11 -18.72
CA MET A 1 -2.63 -16.91 -18.75
C MET A 1 -1.52 -17.21 -19.77
N HIS A 2 -1.46 -16.45 -20.85
CA HIS A 2 -0.47 -16.74 -21.91
C HIS A 2 0.95 -16.38 -21.51
N ASP A 3 1.16 -15.45 -20.55
CA ASP A 3 2.48 -14.96 -20.13
C ASP A 3 2.59 -14.87 -18.60
N LEU A 4 2.41 -16.01 -17.93
CA LEU A 4 2.54 -16.08 -16.47
C LEU A 4 3.92 -15.57 -15.97
N PRO A 5 5.06 -15.94 -16.61
CA PRO A 5 6.36 -15.42 -16.19
C PRO A 5 6.48 -13.90 -16.29
N LEU A 6 5.98 -13.31 -17.38
CA LEU A 6 5.96 -11.86 -17.55
C LEU A 6 5.07 -11.18 -16.49
N PHE A 7 3.88 -11.74 -16.23
CA PHE A 7 3.01 -11.23 -15.18
C PHE A 7 3.66 -11.25 -13.81
N LEU A 8 4.28 -12.37 -13.42
CA LEU A 8 4.99 -12.49 -12.14
C LEU A 8 6.20 -11.55 -12.07
N GLY A 9 6.92 -11.36 -13.17
CA GLY A 9 8.02 -10.39 -13.25
C GLY A 9 7.54 -8.96 -13.00
N LEU A 10 6.48 -8.52 -13.68
CA LEU A 10 5.88 -7.20 -13.52
C LEU A 10 5.27 -7.01 -12.13
N LEU A 11 4.64 -8.05 -11.59
CA LEU A 11 4.08 -8.05 -10.24
C LEU A 11 5.18 -7.90 -9.18
N THR A 12 6.26 -8.66 -9.32
CA THR A 12 7.43 -8.57 -8.44
C THR A 12 8.06 -7.19 -8.51
N LEU A 13 8.27 -6.65 -9.71
CA LEU A 13 8.77 -5.29 -9.90
C LEU A 13 7.84 -4.26 -9.25
N ALA A 14 6.52 -4.42 -9.40
CA ALA A 14 5.55 -3.53 -8.79
C ALA A 14 5.63 -3.53 -7.25
N TYR A 15 5.88 -4.67 -6.61
CA TYR A 15 6.05 -4.74 -5.14
C TYR A 15 7.43 -4.26 -4.68
N LEU A 16 8.49 -4.50 -5.45
CA LEU A 16 9.85 -4.03 -5.11
C LEU A 16 10.02 -2.52 -5.28
N LEU A 17 9.28 -1.90 -6.20
CA LEU A 17 9.29 -0.45 -6.36
C LEU A 17 8.74 0.22 -5.09
N PRO A 18 9.56 1.00 -4.36
CA PRO A 18 9.13 1.65 -3.13
C PRO A 18 7.92 2.55 -3.37
N GLY A 19 6.95 2.44 -2.50
CA GLY A 19 5.70 3.19 -2.57
C GLY A 19 5.05 3.32 -1.19
N PRO A 20 3.89 3.99 -1.11
CA PRO A 20 3.21 4.26 0.17
C PRO A 20 2.94 3.00 1.00
N ASP A 21 2.58 1.91 0.34
CA ASP A 21 2.27 0.62 1.00
C ASP A 21 3.49 0.08 1.74
N MET A 22 4.63 -0.02 1.04
CA MET A 22 5.89 -0.49 1.60
C MET A 22 6.36 0.41 2.75
N LEU A 23 6.32 1.73 2.54
CA LEU A 23 6.71 2.71 3.56
C LEU A 23 5.85 2.58 4.82
N LEU A 24 4.52 2.42 4.66
CA LEU A 24 3.61 2.24 5.78
C LEU A 24 3.91 0.98 6.58
N VAL A 25 4.14 -0.17 5.90
CA VAL A 25 4.42 -1.45 6.57
C VAL A 25 5.73 -1.37 7.35
N VAL A 26 6.81 -0.89 6.71
CA VAL A 26 8.15 -0.80 7.32
C VAL A 26 8.14 0.20 8.50
N GLU A 27 7.50 1.35 8.35
CA GLU A 27 7.34 2.32 9.46
C GLU A 27 6.56 1.70 10.61
N THR A 28 5.42 1.06 10.31
CA THR A 28 4.57 0.45 11.34
C THR A 28 5.29 -0.68 12.06
N ALA A 29 6.04 -1.53 11.35
CA ALA A 29 6.86 -2.59 11.94
C ALA A 29 7.90 -2.02 12.91
N GLY A 30 8.62 -1.00 12.47
CA GLY A 30 9.68 -0.38 13.26
C GLY A 30 9.19 0.48 14.42
N ALA A 31 8.00 1.10 14.34
CA ALA A 31 7.46 1.98 15.36
C ALA A 31 6.50 1.28 16.33
N GLN A 32 5.76 0.28 15.86
CA GLN A 32 4.63 -0.31 16.58
C GLN A 32 4.72 -1.84 16.69
N GLY A 33 5.75 -2.44 16.08
CA GLY A 33 6.01 -3.87 16.11
C GLY A 33 5.23 -4.67 15.07
N ARG A 34 5.63 -5.94 14.92
CA ARG A 34 5.15 -6.85 13.86
C ARG A 34 3.63 -7.07 13.84
N GLY A 35 2.98 -7.15 15.01
CA GLY A 35 1.54 -7.43 15.08
C GLY A 35 0.70 -6.33 14.41
N ARG A 36 1.08 -5.05 14.59
CA ARG A 36 0.42 -3.92 13.93
C ARG A 36 0.80 -3.80 12.46
N ALA A 37 2.05 -4.13 12.11
CA ALA A 37 2.46 -4.18 10.72
C ALA A 37 1.70 -5.25 9.94
N LEU A 38 1.49 -6.45 10.52
CA LEU A 38 0.65 -7.49 9.94
C LEU A 38 -0.83 -7.07 9.84
N ALA A 39 -1.35 -6.33 10.82
CA ALA A 39 -2.68 -5.75 10.71
C ALA A 39 -2.79 -4.75 9.54
N ALA A 40 -1.77 -3.89 9.36
CA ALA A 40 -1.71 -3.01 8.20
C ALA A 40 -1.62 -3.80 6.87
N ALA A 41 -0.81 -4.86 6.82
CA ALA A 41 -0.72 -5.78 5.68
C ALA A 41 -2.08 -6.42 5.34
N GLY A 42 -2.86 -6.82 6.35
CA GLY A 42 -4.24 -7.28 6.17
C GLY A 42 -5.14 -6.21 5.54
N GLY A 43 -4.99 -4.96 5.94
CA GLY A 43 -5.69 -3.82 5.33
C GLY A 43 -5.31 -3.60 3.86
N LEU A 44 -4.00 -3.68 3.54
CA LEU A 44 -3.49 -3.61 2.17
C LEU A 44 -4.06 -4.77 1.31
N ALA A 45 -4.08 -5.99 1.84
CA ALA A 45 -4.61 -7.16 1.14
C ALA A 45 -6.11 -7.02 0.84
N LEU A 46 -6.91 -6.51 1.77
CA LEU A 46 -8.33 -6.22 1.53
C LEU A 46 -8.51 -5.17 0.44
N ALA A 47 -7.71 -4.09 0.47
CA ALA A 47 -7.76 -3.06 -0.58
C ALA A 47 -7.42 -3.62 -1.97
N ARG A 48 -6.39 -4.48 -2.07
CA ARG A 48 -6.04 -5.17 -3.32
C ARG A 48 -7.17 -6.07 -3.81
N THR A 49 -7.84 -6.78 -2.90
CA THR A 49 -9.01 -7.59 -3.23
C THR A 49 -10.13 -6.73 -3.80
N ILE A 50 -10.40 -5.57 -3.21
CA ILE A 50 -11.37 -4.60 -3.71
C ILE A 50 -10.98 -4.12 -5.12
N HIS A 51 -9.73 -3.72 -5.34
CA HIS A 51 -9.25 -3.29 -6.65
C HIS A 51 -9.37 -4.38 -7.73
N VAL A 52 -9.01 -5.62 -7.40
CA VAL A 52 -9.16 -6.78 -8.31
C VAL A 52 -10.63 -7.03 -8.63
N THR A 53 -11.50 -6.96 -7.64
CA THR A 53 -12.96 -7.12 -7.84
C THR A 53 -13.52 -6.01 -8.73
N LEU A 54 -13.16 -4.76 -8.47
CA LEU A 54 -13.57 -3.62 -9.31
C LEU A 54 -13.04 -3.75 -10.74
N ALA A 55 -11.82 -4.24 -10.93
CA ALA A 55 -11.25 -4.51 -12.25
C ALA A 55 -12.05 -5.61 -12.99
N ALA A 56 -12.42 -6.69 -12.28
CA ALA A 56 -13.25 -7.76 -12.81
C ALA A 56 -14.68 -7.30 -13.18
N LEU A 57 -15.20 -6.29 -12.50
CA LEU A 57 -16.48 -5.65 -12.78
C LEU A 57 -16.40 -4.58 -13.88
N GLY A 58 -15.24 -4.37 -14.48
CA GLY A 58 -15.09 -3.48 -15.63
C GLY A 58 -14.66 -2.05 -15.31
N LEU A 59 -14.00 -1.82 -14.17
CA LEU A 59 -13.47 -0.50 -13.78
C LEU A 59 -12.61 0.15 -14.89
N ALA A 60 -11.88 -0.64 -15.66
CA ALA A 60 -11.09 -0.14 -16.80
C ALA A 60 -11.96 0.55 -17.89
N ALA A 61 -13.17 0.05 -18.13
CA ALA A 61 -14.12 0.69 -19.05
C ALA A 61 -14.64 2.02 -18.46
N LEU A 62 -14.96 2.03 -17.17
CA LEU A 62 -15.40 3.24 -16.47
C LEU A 62 -14.34 4.34 -16.49
N LEU A 63 -13.08 4.03 -16.19
CA LEU A 63 -11.99 5.00 -16.20
C LEU A 63 -11.70 5.55 -17.62
N ARG A 64 -11.94 4.76 -18.66
CA ARG A 64 -11.87 5.24 -20.05
C ARG A 64 -13.03 6.17 -20.41
N ALA A 65 -14.23 5.86 -19.93
CA ALA A 65 -15.42 6.68 -20.17
C ALA A 65 -15.42 7.99 -19.34
N ALA A 66 -14.75 7.97 -18.18
CA ALA A 66 -14.70 9.11 -17.25
C ALA A 66 -13.26 9.38 -16.78
N PRO A 67 -12.37 9.94 -17.63
CA PRO A 67 -10.97 10.19 -17.28
C PRO A 67 -10.77 11.10 -16.06
N TRP A 68 -11.73 11.98 -15.79
CA TRP A 68 -11.76 12.84 -14.61
C TRP A 68 -11.82 12.06 -13.29
N ALA A 69 -12.44 10.85 -13.28
CA ALA A 69 -12.52 10.01 -12.10
C ALA A 69 -11.12 9.55 -11.64
N TYR A 70 -10.21 9.28 -12.58
CA TYR A 70 -8.82 8.99 -12.26
C TYR A 70 -8.11 10.21 -11.64
N GLY A 71 -8.36 11.42 -12.18
CA GLY A 71 -7.85 12.67 -11.61
C GLY A 71 -8.29 12.87 -10.16
N LEU A 72 -9.57 12.64 -9.85
CA LEU A 72 -10.08 12.73 -8.48
C LEU A 72 -9.45 11.68 -7.55
N ALA A 73 -9.32 10.42 -7.99
CA ALA A 73 -8.68 9.38 -7.21
C ALA A 73 -7.21 9.74 -6.91
N ARG A 74 -6.50 10.30 -7.89
CA ARG A 74 -5.10 10.77 -7.77
C ARG A 74 -4.97 11.92 -6.76
N LEU A 75 -5.82 12.92 -6.86
CA LEU A 75 -5.80 14.06 -5.93
C LEU A 75 -6.20 13.63 -4.52
N GLY A 76 -7.28 12.84 -4.38
CA GLY A 76 -7.72 12.32 -3.08
C GLY A 76 -6.63 11.45 -2.41
N GLY A 77 -5.97 10.60 -3.19
CA GLY A 77 -4.83 9.81 -2.72
C GLY A 77 -3.65 10.68 -2.29
N GLY A 78 -3.32 11.71 -3.07
CA GLY A 78 -2.27 12.68 -2.75
C GLY A 78 -2.55 13.41 -1.43
N PHE A 79 -3.76 13.96 -1.24
CA PHE A 79 -4.15 14.61 0.00
C PHE A 79 -4.12 13.65 1.20
N TYR A 80 -4.59 12.41 1.04
CA TYR A 80 -4.50 11.41 2.10
C TYR A 80 -3.04 11.11 2.50
N LEU A 81 -2.14 10.97 1.52
CA LEU A 81 -0.71 10.73 1.80
C LEU A 81 -0.03 11.93 2.46
N LEU A 82 -0.40 13.17 2.09
CA LEU A 82 0.06 14.38 2.77
C LEU A 82 -0.42 14.43 4.21
N TRP A 83 -1.69 14.09 4.46
CA TRP A 83 -2.22 14.00 5.81
C TRP A 83 -1.48 12.94 6.64
N LEU A 84 -1.20 11.76 6.05
CA LEU A 84 -0.44 10.70 6.71
C LEU A 84 0.99 11.14 7.02
N ALA A 85 1.66 11.80 6.06
CA ALA A 85 3.00 12.37 6.25
C ALA A 85 3.01 13.39 7.39
N TRP A 86 2.03 14.31 7.41
CA TRP A 86 1.87 15.27 8.48
C TRP A 86 1.65 14.60 9.84
N SER A 87 0.81 13.57 9.90
CA SER A 87 0.54 12.84 11.15
C SER A 87 1.80 12.16 11.71
N LEU A 88 2.68 11.62 10.85
CA LEU A 88 3.96 11.03 11.24
C LEU A 88 4.96 12.12 11.68
N TRP A 89 5.02 13.22 10.97
CA TRP A 89 5.90 14.35 11.30
C TRP A 89 5.55 14.95 12.66
N SER A 90 4.26 15.17 12.91
CA SER A 90 3.75 15.71 14.18
C SER A 90 4.00 14.75 15.35
N ALA A 91 3.81 13.44 15.12
CA ALA A 91 4.15 12.42 16.13
C ALA A 91 5.64 12.40 16.46
N ALA A 92 6.52 12.67 15.49
CA ALA A 92 7.96 12.77 15.71
C ALA A 92 8.38 14.03 16.50
N ALA A 93 7.56 15.08 16.49
CA ALA A 93 7.79 16.33 17.22
C ALA A 93 7.35 16.24 18.68
N SER A 94 6.41 15.35 19.02
CA SER A 94 5.94 15.16 20.39
C SER A 94 7.04 14.54 21.25
N PRO A 95 7.22 14.98 22.52
CA PRO A 95 8.08 14.28 23.47
C PRO A 95 7.66 12.82 23.52
N CYS A 96 8.63 11.92 23.53
CA CYS A 96 8.41 10.49 23.62
C CYS A 96 7.35 10.21 24.70
N ALA A 97 6.18 9.75 24.30
CA ALA A 97 5.18 9.27 25.25
C ALA A 97 5.87 8.21 26.10
N ALA A 98 5.78 8.36 27.43
CA ALA A 98 6.40 7.45 28.39
C ALA A 98 6.13 5.99 27.99
N PRO A 99 7.06 5.05 28.28
CA PRO A 99 6.80 3.62 28.10
C PRO A 99 5.59 3.25 28.97
N GLY A 100 4.42 3.10 28.38
CA GLY A 100 3.14 2.84 29.10
C GLY A 100 1.90 3.47 28.44
N GLY A 101 2.06 4.33 27.45
CA GLY A 101 0.93 4.82 26.65
C GLY A 101 0.25 3.65 25.93
N THR A 102 -1.09 3.53 26.06
CA THR A 102 -1.89 2.49 25.43
C THR A 102 -1.61 2.49 23.94
N ALA A 103 -0.93 1.44 23.50
CA ALA A 103 -0.53 1.31 22.11
C ALA A 103 -1.80 1.29 21.24
N ALA A 104 -1.81 2.07 20.15
CA ALA A 104 -2.98 2.16 19.26
C ALA A 104 -3.49 0.77 18.86
N PRO A 105 -4.82 0.55 18.84
CA PRO A 105 -5.38 -0.75 18.53
C PRO A 105 -4.99 -1.22 17.12
N PRO A 106 -4.81 -2.53 16.89
CA PRO A 106 -4.48 -3.09 15.56
C PRO A 106 -5.44 -2.64 14.46
N ALA A 107 -6.71 -2.41 14.80
CA ALA A 107 -7.73 -1.89 13.89
C ALA A 107 -7.33 -0.55 13.25
N ARG A 108 -6.58 0.30 13.95
CA ARG A 108 -6.10 1.57 13.41
C ARG A 108 -5.04 1.34 12.33
N ALA A 109 -4.13 0.39 12.55
CA ALA A 109 -3.12 0.02 11.56
C ALA A 109 -3.78 -0.63 10.33
N PHE A 110 -4.74 -1.53 10.52
CA PHE A 110 -5.54 -2.12 9.45
C PHE A 110 -6.23 -1.05 8.59
N ARG A 111 -6.93 -0.08 9.21
CA ARG A 111 -7.58 1.01 8.48
C ARG A 111 -6.58 1.87 7.71
N ARG A 112 -5.40 2.14 8.27
CA ARG A 112 -4.34 2.85 7.57
C ARG A 112 -3.89 2.07 6.33
N GLY A 113 -3.63 0.77 6.46
CA GLY A 113 -3.28 -0.10 5.33
C GLY A 113 -4.36 -0.08 4.25
N LEU A 114 -5.62 -0.29 4.65
CA LEU A 114 -6.76 -0.27 3.74
C LEU A 114 -6.84 1.04 2.95
N LEU A 115 -6.84 2.17 3.63
CA LEU A 115 -6.95 3.49 2.99
C LEU A 115 -5.73 3.84 2.15
N THR A 116 -4.52 3.50 2.62
CA THR A 116 -3.29 3.77 1.87
C THR A 116 -3.30 3.07 0.51
N ASN A 117 -3.71 1.80 0.45
CA ASN A 117 -3.75 1.08 -0.83
C ASN A 117 -4.98 1.43 -1.67
N LEU A 118 -6.17 1.61 -1.07
CA LEU A 118 -7.37 2.04 -1.81
C LEU A 118 -7.16 3.38 -2.54
N LEU A 119 -6.46 4.30 -1.88
CA LEU A 119 -6.14 5.63 -2.42
C LEU A 119 -4.80 5.66 -3.17
N ASN A 120 -4.14 4.50 -3.33
CA ASN A 120 -2.89 4.39 -4.04
C ASN A 120 -3.13 4.26 -5.55
N PRO A 121 -2.83 5.30 -6.35
CA PRO A 121 -3.07 5.25 -7.80
C PRO A 121 -2.19 4.23 -8.51
N LYS A 122 -1.04 3.85 -7.94
CA LYS A 122 -0.21 2.77 -8.47
C LYS A 122 -0.97 1.44 -8.40
N ALA A 123 -1.62 1.13 -7.27
CA ALA A 123 -2.43 -0.07 -7.10
C ALA A 123 -3.68 -0.03 -8.01
N LEU A 124 -4.33 1.14 -8.07
CA LEU A 124 -5.49 1.36 -8.94
C LEU A 124 -5.12 1.12 -10.43
N LEU A 125 -4.04 1.72 -10.93
CA LEU A 125 -3.58 1.54 -12.30
C LEU A 125 -3.14 0.11 -12.58
N PHE A 126 -2.41 -0.52 -11.65
CA PHE A 126 -2.00 -1.90 -11.81
C PHE A 126 -3.21 -2.81 -12.00
N CYS A 127 -4.20 -2.71 -11.12
CA CYS A 127 -5.39 -3.57 -11.15
C CYS A 127 -6.36 -3.21 -12.28
N SER A 128 -6.51 -1.92 -12.66
CA SER A 128 -7.48 -1.51 -13.66
C SER A 128 -6.95 -1.53 -15.10
N VAL A 129 -5.65 -1.36 -15.29
CA VAL A 129 -5.05 -1.25 -16.63
C VAL A 129 -4.16 -2.45 -16.96
N LEU A 130 -3.25 -2.81 -16.04
CA LEU A 130 -2.26 -3.85 -16.32
C LEU A 130 -2.85 -5.25 -16.12
N LEU A 131 -3.52 -5.51 -15.00
CA LEU A 131 -4.08 -6.83 -14.68
C LEU A 131 -5.01 -7.38 -15.76
N PRO A 132 -5.95 -6.60 -16.36
CA PRO A 132 -6.82 -7.10 -17.43
C PRO A 132 -6.08 -7.60 -18.67
N GLN A 133 -4.86 -7.11 -18.95
CA GLN A 133 -4.07 -7.53 -20.12
C GLN A 133 -3.61 -8.99 -20.01
N PHE A 134 -3.54 -9.53 -18.80
CA PHE A 134 -3.15 -10.91 -18.52
C PHE A 134 -4.34 -11.85 -18.33
N VAL A 135 -5.57 -11.31 -18.37
CA VAL A 135 -6.79 -12.12 -18.29
C VAL A 135 -7.11 -12.68 -19.67
N PRO A 136 -7.19 -14.03 -19.82
CA PRO A 136 -7.44 -14.64 -21.13
C PRO A 136 -8.75 -14.14 -21.76
N PRO A 137 -8.78 -13.82 -23.04
CA PRO A 137 -10.05 -13.61 -23.76
C PRO A 137 -10.82 -14.92 -23.86
N GLY A 138 -12.14 -14.85 -24.00
CA GLY A 138 -12.95 -16.04 -24.21
C GLY A 138 -14.44 -15.82 -23.91
N PRO A 139 -15.31 -16.77 -24.22
CA PRO A 139 -16.75 -16.69 -23.96
C PRO A 139 -17.06 -16.84 -22.46
N GLY A 140 -18.22 -16.33 -22.03
CA GLY A 140 -18.73 -16.42 -20.66
C GLY A 140 -18.33 -15.24 -19.77
N ALA A 141 -18.64 -15.36 -18.47
CA ALA A 141 -18.45 -14.28 -17.51
C ALA A 141 -16.97 -13.89 -17.35
N LEU A 142 -16.71 -12.59 -17.25
CA LEU A 142 -15.36 -12.05 -17.10
C LEU A 142 -14.78 -12.31 -15.69
N ALA A 143 -15.62 -12.19 -14.65
CA ALA A 143 -15.20 -12.28 -13.26
C ALA A 143 -14.43 -13.56 -12.88
N PRO A 144 -14.83 -14.80 -13.28
CA PRO A 144 -14.07 -16.01 -12.97
C PRO A 144 -12.65 -16.01 -13.53
N ARG A 145 -12.40 -15.29 -14.62
CA ARG A 145 -11.07 -15.21 -15.26
C ARG A 145 -10.08 -14.36 -14.45
N PHE A 146 -10.58 -13.49 -13.58
CA PHE A 146 -9.78 -12.70 -12.66
C PHE A 146 -9.36 -13.46 -11.39
N LEU A 147 -9.91 -14.67 -11.14
CA LEU A 147 -9.63 -15.41 -9.90
C LEU A 147 -8.14 -15.72 -9.75
N LEU A 148 -7.52 -16.35 -10.74
CA LEU A 148 -6.10 -16.71 -10.66
C LEU A 148 -5.19 -15.47 -10.63
N PRO A 149 -5.24 -14.54 -11.61
CA PRO A 149 -4.37 -13.38 -11.57
C PRO A 149 -4.65 -12.48 -10.33
N GLY A 150 -5.90 -12.38 -9.90
CA GLY A 150 -6.26 -11.66 -8.68
C GLY A 150 -5.72 -12.32 -7.42
N ALA A 151 -5.83 -13.65 -7.31
CA ALA A 151 -5.24 -14.41 -6.20
C ALA A 151 -3.72 -14.22 -6.12
N LEU A 152 -3.03 -14.19 -7.27
CA LEU A 152 -1.60 -13.91 -7.33
C LEU A 152 -1.27 -12.48 -6.85
N VAL A 153 -2.03 -11.46 -7.28
CA VAL A 153 -1.85 -10.09 -6.80
C VAL A 153 -2.01 -10.03 -5.28
N VAL A 154 -3.09 -10.57 -4.75
CA VAL A 154 -3.36 -10.51 -3.29
C VAL A 154 -2.37 -11.37 -2.52
N GLY A 155 -2.12 -12.61 -2.95
CA GLY A 155 -1.25 -13.57 -2.25
C GLY A 155 0.22 -13.14 -2.24
N CYS A 156 0.78 -12.78 -3.40
CA CYS A 156 2.15 -12.27 -3.48
C CYS A 156 2.31 -10.97 -2.69
N GLY A 157 1.32 -10.07 -2.77
CA GLY A 157 1.33 -8.84 -2.01
C GLY A 157 1.30 -9.08 -0.50
N LEU A 158 0.42 -9.97 -0.04
CA LEU A 158 0.35 -10.33 1.39
C LEU A 158 1.65 -10.98 1.87
N LEU A 159 2.23 -11.87 1.08
CA LEU A 159 3.52 -12.51 1.40
C LEU A 159 4.64 -11.46 1.50
N PHE A 160 4.71 -10.53 0.55
CA PHE A 160 5.69 -9.44 0.54
C PHE A 160 5.53 -8.54 1.76
N ASP A 161 4.29 -8.10 2.07
CA ASP A 161 4.01 -7.24 3.21
C ASP A 161 4.27 -7.95 4.55
N ALA A 162 3.95 -9.25 4.65
CA ALA A 162 4.26 -10.06 5.83
C ALA A 162 5.77 -10.18 6.03
N THR A 163 6.53 -10.44 4.96
CA THR A 163 7.99 -10.49 5.01
C THR A 163 8.58 -9.16 5.48
N LEU A 164 8.10 -8.04 4.93
CA LEU A 164 8.52 -6.70 5.38
C LEU A 164 8.13 -6.42 6.84
N SER A 165 6.95 -6.89 7.28
CA SER A 165 6.50 -6.74 8.66
C SER A 165 7.42 -7.46 9.64
N LEU A 166 7.84 -8.67 9.30
CA LEU A 166 8.73 -9.50 10.14
C LEU A 166 10.18 -8.99 10.09
N ALA A 167 10.70 -8.70 8.89
CA ALA A 167 12.04 -8.17 8.72
C ALA A 167 12.19 -6.79 9.34
N GLY A 168 11.20 -5.91 9.16
CA GLY A 168 11.19 -4.58 9.76
C GLY A 168 11.20 -4.64 11.29
N ASP A 169 10.39 -5.49 11.91
CA ASP A 169 10.39 -5.69 13.36
C ASP A 169 11.76 -6.20 13.85
N ALA A 170 12.34 -7.19 13.18
CA ALA A 170 13.64 -7.75 13.55
C ALA A 170 14.77 -6.71 13.45
N LEU A 171 14.81 -5.93 12.37
CA LEU A 171 15.81 -4.90 12.15
C LEU A 171 15.72 -3.77 13.17
N PHE A 172 14.50 -3.31 13.49
CA PHE A 172 14.31 -2.12 14.32
C PHE A 172 14.22 -2.44 15.81
N ARG A 173 13.79 -3.65 16.20
CA ARG A 173 13.74 -4.09 17.60
C ARG A 173 15.12 -4.34 18.19
N ASN A 174 16.03 -4.92 17.39
CA ASN A 174 17.40 -5.21 17.82
C ASN A 174 18.32 -3.98 17.81
N ALA A 175 17.96 -2.94 17.09
CA ALA A 175 18.62 -1.66 17.17
C ALA A 175 18.05 -0.92 18.39
N ALA A 176 18.80 -0.87 19.49
CA ALA A 176 18.54 0.02 20.63
C ALA A 176 18.68 1.47 20.16
N LEU A 177 17.73 1.90 19.30
CA LEU A 177 17.77 3.22 18.69
C LEU A 177 17.43 4.25 19.76
N SER A 178 18.34 5.21 19.97
CA SER A 178 18.09 6.35 20.83
C SER A 178 16.81 7.08 20.37
N PRO A 179 16.11 7.81 21.25
CA PRO A 179 14.93 8.61 20.89
C PRO A 179 15.17 9.56 19.71
N ARG A 180 16.43 9.95 19.49
CA ARG A 180 16.85 10.78 18.36
C ARG A 180 16.76 10.02 17.02
N HIS A 181 17.21 8.78 16.97
CA HIS A 181 17.13 7.93 15.77
C HIS A 181 15.68 7.58 15.42
N HIS A 182 14.83 7.34 16.43
CA HIS A 182 13.41 7.09 16.22
C HIS A 182 12.71 8.29 15.55
N ARG A 183 12.95 9.51 16.05
CA ARG A 183 12.44 10.76 15.46
C ARG A 183 12.96 10.99 14.04
N TRP A 184 14.24 10.74 13.81
CA TRP A 184 14.84 10.87 12.48
C TRP A 184 14.19 9.93 11.47
N ARG A 185 14.01 8.68 11.84
CA ARG A 185 13.33 7.68 11.00
C ARG A 185 11.89 8.10 10.66
N GLN A 186 11.10 8.50 11.65
CA GLN A 186 9.72 8.98 11.40
C GLN A 186 9.70 10.18 10.46
N ARG A 187 10.59 11.15 10.62
CA ARG A 187 10.71 12.31 9.74
C ARG A 187 11.12 11.91 8.32
N LEU A 188 12.03 10.96 8.18
CA LEU A 188 12.43 10.44 6.88
C LEU A 188 11.22 9.80 6.15
N PHE A 189 10.47 8.92 6.83
CA PHE A 189 9.27 8.32 6.25
C PHE A 189 8.19 9.36 5.91
N ALA A 190 7.97 10.34 6.78
CA ALA A 190 7.06 11.45 6.51
C ALA A 190 7.49 12.24 5.25
N ALA A 191 8.77 12.58 5.13
CA ALA A 191 9.31 13.28 3.96
C ALA A 191 9.16 12.46 2.67
N LEU A 192 9.45 11.15 2.72
CA LEU A 192 9.27 10.26 1.57
C LEU A 192 7.80 10.15 1.14
N LEU A 193 6.86 10.04 2.10
CA LEU A 193 5.42 10.03 1.81
C LEU A 193 4.96 11.36 1.22
N ALA A 194 5.43 12.50 1.76
CA ALA A 194 5.11 13.82 1.24
C ALA A 194 5.65 14.01 -0.18
N ALA A 195 6.91 13.62 -0.44
CA ALA A 195 7.49 13.68 -1.77
C ALA A 195 6.71 12.81 -2.77
N PHE A 196 6.30 11.61 -2.35
CA PHE A 196 5.48 10.73 -3.18
C PHE A 196 4.10 11.33 -3.47
N ALA A 197 3.47 11.94 -2.46
CA ALA A 197 2.17 12.62 -2.61
C ALA A 197 2.26 13.79 -3.58
N LEU A 198 3.28 14.64 -3.45
CA LEU A 198 3.51 15.77 -4.34
C LEU A 198 3.76 15.31 -5.78
N ARG A 199 4.66 14.33 -5.98
CA ARG A 199 4.89 13.74 -7.30
C ARG A 199 3.60 13.20 -7.92
N LEU A 200 2.76 12.55 -7.09
CA LEU A 200 1.47 12.05 -7.51
C LEU A 200 0.53 13.16 -7.97
N MET A 201 0.43 14.25 -7.20
CA MET A 201 -0.48 15.36 -7.49
C MET A 201 -0.02 16.18 -8.70
N TRP A 202 1.28 16.37 -8.87
CA TRP A 202 1.83 17.14 -10.02
C TRP A 202 1.76 16.39 -11.35
N GLY A 203 1.64 15.06 -11.34
CA GLY A 203 1.34 14.25 -12.51
C GLY A 203 2.35 14.39 -13.63
N ALA A 204 3.43 13.71 -13.54
CA ALA A 204 4.23 13.40 -14.70
C ALA A 204 3.83 12.04 -15.27
#